data_b3d8db9e65e2973a2b75be22f4b4584e
#
_entry.id   b3d8db9e65e2973a2b75be22f4b4584e
#
_cell.length_a   1.000
_cell.length_b   1.000
_cell.length_c   1.000
_cell.angle_alpha   90.00
_cell.angle_beta   90.00
_cell.angle_gamma   90.00
#
_symmetry.space_group_name_H-M   'P 1'
#
loop_
_entity.id
_entity.type
_entity.pdbx_description
1 polymer ?
#
loop_
_entity_poly.entity_id
_entity_poly.type
_entity_poly.pdbx_seq_one_letter_code
_entity_poly.pdbx_strand_id
1 'polypeptide(L)'
;MQKNKKVYPRYIKRLLDIVLSIIAIILLSPIYIVVSILVLIFMGWPILFKQPRPGKNEKIFNMYKFRTMTNKKNKDGVLLSDEERINKFGKFLRTTSLDELPELFCILTGKMSIVGPRPLVVSYLPYYNDREKHRHDVKPGLTGLAQINGRNTLQWEERFEYDIEYVNNVSFKMDLKIIIYTIKKVFKREDIVLSGTGKIENFNIYRKKQLEKNNK
;
A
#
# COMPACT_ATOMS: atom_id res chain seq x y z
N MET A 1 -33.09 7.30 6.19
CA MET A 1 -32.32 6.73 5.07
C MET A 1 -32.08 5.24 5.33
N GLN A 2 -32.72 4.34 4.56
CA GLN A 2 -32.49 2.89 4.68
C GLN A 2 -31.06 2.56 4.27
N LYS A 3 -30.23 2.14 5.21
CA LYS A 3 -28.96 1.46 4.93
C LYS A 3 -29.32 0.10 4.27
N ASN A 4 -29.48 0.08 2.95
CA ASN A 4 -29.39 -1.18 2.22
C ASN A 4 -28.07 -1.83 2.63
N LYS A 5 -28.14 -2.90 3.41
CA LYS A 5 -26.99 -3.74 3.77
C LYS A 5 -26.45 -4.34 2.48
N LYS A 6 -25.53 -3.61 1.81
CA LYS A 6 -24.94 -4.05 0.54
C LYS A 6 -24.24 -5.39 0.81
N VAL A 7 -24.80 -6.47 0.27
CA VAL A 7 -24.32 -7.85 0.45
C VAL A 7 -22.87 -7.99 -0.03
N TYR A 8 -22.53 -7.32 -1.15
CA TYR A 8 -21.20 -7.37 -1.74
C TYR A 8 -20.09 -6.97 -0.76
N PRO A 9 -20.05 -5.75 -0.16
CA PRO A 9 -18.93 -5.36 0.68
C PRO A 9 -18.84 -6.15 1.99
N ARG A 10 -19.93 -6.79 2.42
CA ARG A 10 -19.97 -7.51 3.70
C ARG A 10 -19.49 -8.96 3.58
N TYR A 11 -19.90 -9.69 2.52
CA TYR A 11 -19.66 -11.12 2.40
C TYR A 11 -18.91 -11.49 1.12
N ILE A 12 -19.45 -11.09 -0.06
CA ILE A 12 -18.91 -11.51 -1.36
C ILE A 12 -17.49 -11.00 -1.55
N LYS A 13 -17.22 -9.74 -1.22
CA LYS A 13 -15.89 -9.16 -1.33
C LYS A 13 -14.86 -9.94 -0.50
N ARG A 14 -15.21 -10.32 0.73
CA ARG A 14 -14.32 -11.09 1.58
C ARG A 14 -14.04 -12.50 1.03
N LEU A 15 -15.06 -13.16 0.50
CA LEU A 15 -14.88 -14.46 -0.15
C LEU A 15 -13.95 -14.36 -1.36
N LEU A 16 -14.17 -13.35 -2.21
CA LEU A 16 -13.30 -13.10 -3.36
C LEU A 16 -11.84 -12.77 -2.93
N ASP A 17 -11.65 -11.95 -1.91
CA ASP A 17 -10.33 -11.66 -1.34
C ASP A 17 -9.61 -12.95 -0.94
N ILE A 18 -10.28 -13.88 -0.27
CA ILE A 18 -9.70 -15.15 0.16
C ILE A 18 -9.35 -16.02 -1.03
N VAL A 19 -10.34 -16.29 -1.92
CA VAL A 19 -10.17 -17.18 -3.06
C VAL A 19 -9.05 -16.69 -3.99
N LEU A 20 -9.10 -15.40 -4.36
CA LEU A 20 -8.09 -14.83 -5.25
C LEU A 20 -6.71 -14.78 -4.62
N SER A 21 -6.61 -14.52 -3.30
CA SER A 21 -5.32 -14.54 -2.60
C SER A 21 -4.73 -15.95 -2.54
N ILE A 22 -5.53 -16.98 -2.29
CA ILE A 22 -5.06 -18.38 -2.30
C ILE A 22 -4.55 -18.75 -3.69
N ILE A 23 -5.34 -18.48 -4.73
CA ILE A 23 -4.94 -18.74 -6.11
C ILE A 23 -3.63 -18.01 -6.45
N ALA A 24 -3.54 -16.72 -6.12
CA ALA A 24 -2.34 -15.93 -6.39
C ALA A 24 -1.12 -16.46 -5.62
N ILE A 25 -1.25 -16.84 -4.35
CA ILE A 25 -0.15 -17.40 -3.55
C ILE A 25 0.34 -18.71 -4.16
N ILE A 26 -0.56 -19.60 -4.58
CA ILE A 26 -0.20 -20.89 -5.18
C ILE A 26 0.50 -20.66 -6.54
N LEU A 27 -0.09 -19.86 -7.42
CA LEU A 27 0.47 -19.60 -8.75
C LEU A 27 1.83 -18.86 -8.70
N LEU A 28 1.98 -17.95 -7.74
CA LEU A 28 3.21 -17.16 -7.58
C LEU A 28 4.23 -17.82 -6.64
N SER A 29 3.94 -19.01 -6.10
CA SER A 29 4.85 -19.71 -5.16
C SER A 29 6.28 -19.89 -5.70
N PRO A 30 6.53 -20.23 -6.98
CA PRO A 30 7.89 -20.29 -7.50
C PRO A 30 8.59 -18.92 -7.45
N ILE A 31 7.86 -17.84 -7.73
CA ILE A 31 8.38 -16.46 -7.66
C ILE A 31 8.71 -16.09 -6.20
N TYR A 32 7.86 -16.46 -5.25
CA TYR A 32 8.15 -16.26 -3.81
C TYR A 32 9.48 -16.92 -3.41
N ILE A 33 9.72 -18.16 -3.84
CA ILE A 33 10.96 -18.89 -3.52
C ILE A 33 12.16 -18.18 -4.13
N VAL A 34 12.12 -17.87 -5.42
CA VAL A 34 13.22 -17.21 -6.14
C VAL A 34 13.51 -15.84 -5.54
N VAL A 35 12.48 -15.00 -5.32
CA VAL A 35 12.65 -13.67 -4.71
C VAL A 35 13.20 -13.79 -3.30
N SER A 36 12.75 -14.77 -2.50
CA SER A 36 13.26 -14.98 -1.13
C SER A 36 14.75 -15.28 -1.12
N ILE A 37 15.21 -16.17 -2.01
CA ILE A 37 16.63 -16.51 -2.15
C ILE A 37 17.45 -15.29 -2.61
N LEU A 38 16.96 -14.55 -3.60
CA LEU A 38 17.65 -13.34 -4.08
C LEU A 38 17.68 -12.23 -3.03
N VAL A 39 16.60 -12.04 -2.25
CA VAL A 39 16.61 -11.10 -1.11
C VAL A 39 17.64 -11.52 -0.07
N LEU A 40 17.73 -12.81 0.25
CA LEU A 40 18.74 -13.31 1.20
C LEU A 40 20.17 -13.02 0.71
N ILE A 41 20.45 -13.22 -0.58
CA ILE A 41 21.77 -12.98 -1.19
C ILE A 41 22.09 -11.47 -1.21
N PHE A 42 21.18 -10.61 -1.68
CA PHE A 42 21.47 -9.20 -1.94
C PHE A 42 21.21 -8.27 -0.76
N MET A 43 20.32 -8.66 0.17
CA MET A 43 19.90 -7.84 1.32
C MET A 43 20.28 -8.48 2.68
N GLY A 44 20.51 -9.80 2.71
CA GLY A 44 20.75 -10.58 3.92
C GLY A 44 19.46 -10.84 4.72
N TRP A 45 19.62 -11.40 5.91
CA TRP A 45 18.51 -11.69 6.84
C TRP A 45 18.07 -10.42 7.59
N PRO A 46 16.77 -10.23 7.91
CA PRO A 46 15.60 -11.06 7.52
C PRO A 46 15.13 -10.79 6.09
N ILE A 47 14.46 -11.77 5.46
CA ILE A 47 13.94 -11.68 4.08
C ILE A 47 12.76 -10.69 3.99
N LEU A 48 11.91 -10.68 5.02
CA LEU A 48 10.73 -9.83 5.08
C LEU A 48 10.99 -8.57 5.91
N PHE A 49 10.48 -7.47 5.40
CA PHE A 49 10.34 -6.22 6.11
C PHE A 49 8.92 -6.12 6.68
N LYS A 50 8.83 -5.76 7.95
CA LYS A 50 7.58 -5.60 8.69
C LYS A 50 7.36 -4.13 9.01
N GLN A 51 6.19 -3.60 8.67
CA GLN A 51 5.85 -2.21 8.94
C GLN A 51 4.44 -2.08 9.53
N PRO A 52 4.26 -1.39 10.68
CA PRO A 52 2.95 -1.10 11.22
C PRO A 52 2.19 -0.14 10.30
N ARG A 53 0.92 -0.45 10.05
CA ARG A 53 0.01 0.33 9.21
C ARG A 53 -1.38 0.39 9.83
N PRO A 54 -2.12 1.49 9.66
CA PRO A 54 -3.53 1.55 10.04
C PRO A 54 -4.36 0.70 9.07
N GLY A 55 -5.21 -0.12 9.65
CA GLY A 55 -6.21 -0.93 8.96
C GLY A 55 -7.61 -0.33 9.10
N LYS A 56 -8.63 -1.19 8.94
CA LYS A 56 -10.02 -0.79 9.16
C LYS A 56 -10.23 -0.29 10.59
N ASN A 57 -10.98 0.82 10.73
CA ASN A 57 -11.23 1.52 12.00
C ASN A 57 -9.92 1.88 12.72
N GLU A 58 -8.89 2.23 11.95
CA GLU A 58 -7.55 2.63 12.42
C GLU A 58 -6.80 1.56 13.24
N LYS A 59 -7.30 0.33 13.30
CA LYS A 59 -6.63 -0.78 14.02
C LYS A 59 -5.30 -1.08 13.36
N ILE A 60 -4.22 -0.90 14.12
CA ILE A 60 -2.86 -1.11 13.63
C ILE A 60 -2.61 -2.59 13.38
N PHE A 61 -2.05 -2.91 12.21
CA PHE A 61 -1.58 -4.24 11.85
C PHE A 61 -0.17 -4.17 11.25
N ASN A 62 0.51 -5.30 11.23
CA ASN A 62 1.81 -5.42 10.58
C ASN A 62 1.64 -5.83 9.13
N MET A 63 2.06 -4.96 8.22
CA MET A 63 2.17 -5.22 6.80
C MET A 63 3.53 -5.83 6.49
N TYR A 64 3.58 -6.85 5.64
CA TYR A 64 4.80 -7.55 5.28
C TYR A 64 5.14 -7.33 3.81
N LYS A 65 6.40 -7.00 3.54
CA LYS A 65 6.97 -6.88 2.20
C LYS A 65 8.29 -7.63 2.11
N PHE A 66 8.74 -7.96 0.91
CA PHE A 66 10.14 -8.34 0.75
C PHE A 66 11.04 -7.14 1.01
N ARG A 67 12.18 -7.43 1.63
CA ARG A 67 13.18 -6.39 1.93
C ARG A 67 13.83 -5.90 0.63
N THR A 68 13.87 -4.59 0.46
CA THR A 68 14.41 -3.92 -0.73
C THR A 68 15.62 -3.03 -0.44
N MET A 69 16.02 -2.97 0.84
CA MET A 69 17.14 -2.16 1.31
C MET A 69 18.04 -2.97 2.23
N THR A 70 19.34 -2.72 2.18
CA THR A 70 20.32 -3.29 3.11
C THR A 70 20.25 -2.63 4.48
N ASN A 71 20.88 -3.24 5.49
CA ASN A 71 21.04 -2.65 6.83
C ASN A 71 22.39 -1.92 6.99
N LYS A 72 22.92 -1.31 5.92
CA LYS A 72 24.16 -0.55 5.99
C LYS A 72 24.06 0.59 7.00
N LYS A 73 25.10 0.74 7.81
CA LYS A 73 25.20 1.75 8.86
C LYS A 73 26.47 2.57 8.66
N ASN A 74 26.48 3.80 9.18
CA ASN A 74 27.66 4.63 9.29
C ASN A 74 28.56 4.13 10.46
N LYS A 75 29.68 4.84 10.70
CA LYS A 75 30.64 4.52 11.78
C LYS A 75 30.02 4.62 13.17
N ASP A 76 28.95 5.41 13.33
CA ASP A 76 28.24 5.61 14.61
C ASP A 76 27.11 4.61 14.82
N GLY A 77 26.97 3.59 13.94
CA GLY A 77 25.93 2.58 14.03
C GLY A 77 24.54 3.03 13.57
N VAL A 78 24.40 4.23 13.01
CA VAL A 78 23.14 4.78 12.46
C VAL A 78 22.95 4.28 11.04
N LEU A 79 21.70 3.93 10.66
CA LEU A 79 21.40 3.51 9.30
C LEU A 79 21.69 4.63 8.29
N LEU A 80 22.32 4.26 7.19
CA LEU A 80 22.52 5.17 6.06
C LEU A 80 21.18 5.62 5.44
N SER A 81 21.22 6.63 4.58
CA SER A 81 20.07 7.13 3.84
C SER A 81 19.42 6.03 3.00
N ASP A 82 18.15 6.19 2.67
CA ASP A 82 17.42 5.20 1.85
C ASP A 82 18.07 5.02 0.46
N GLU A 83 18.61 6.11 -0.11
CA GLU A 83 19.33 6.07 -1.39
C GLU A 83 20.60 5.22 -1.34
N GLU A 84 21.35 5.27 -0.22
CA GLU A 84 22.58 4.51 -0.05
C GLU A 84 22.32 3.03 0.30
N ARG A 85 21.14 2.73 0.86
CA ARG A 85 20.74 1.37 1.27
C ARG A 85 20.07 0.58 0.17
N ILE A 86 19.44 1.26 -0.81
CA ILE A 86 18.75 0.61 -1.92
C ILE A 86 19.75 0.30 -3.05
N ASN A 87 19.90 -0.98 -3.39
CA ASN A 87 20.73 -1.42 -4.53
C ASN A 87 19.89 -1.62 -5.81
N LYS A 88 20.55 -2.02 -6.90
CA LYS A 88 19.88 -2.29 -8.19
C LYS A 88 18.76 -3.34 -8.09
N PHE A 89 18.98 -4.40 -7.30
CA PHE A 89 17.96 -5.44 -7.08
C PHE A 89 16.76 -4.92 -6.29
N GLY A 90 16.99 -4.13 -5.24
CA GLY A 90 15.91 -3.49 -4.48
C GLY A 90 15.09 -2.52 -5.34
N LYS A 91 15.74 -1.76 -6.23
CA LYS A 91 15.05 -0.93 -7.21
C LYS A 91 14.19 -1.78 -8.15
N PHE A 92 14.74 -2.89 -8.67
CA PHE A 92 13.99 -3.83 -9.50
C PHE A 92 12.75 -4.37 -8.80
N LEU A 93 12.86 -4.84 -7.55
CA LEU A 93 11.71 -5.33 -6.79
C LEU A 93 10.61 -4.27 -6.66
N ARG A 94 10.96 -3.01 -6.36
CA ARG A 94 10.00 -1.90 -6.25
C ARG A 94 9.37 -1.53 -7.58
N THR A 95 10.14 -1.50 -8.66
CA THR A 95 9.60 -1.15 -9.99
C THR A 95 8.69 -2.21 -10.56
N THR A 96 8.88 -3.47 -10.16
CA THR A 96 8.00 -4.59 -10.54
C THR A 96 6.89 -4.87 -9.54
N SER A 97 6.87 -4.16 -8.41
CA SER A 97 5.96 -4.42 -7.27
C SER A 97 6.07 -5.84 -6.69
N LEU A 98 7.13 -6.57 -6.98
CA LEU A 98 7.37 -7.90 -6.43
C LEU A 98 7.62 -7.86 -4.92
N ASP A 99 8.09 -6.73 -4.39
CA ASP A 99 8.24 -6.52 -2.95
C ASP A 99 6.91 -6.56 -2.19
N GLU A 100 5.79 -6.31 -2.85
CA GLU A 100 4.45 -6.28 -2.25
C GLU A 100 3.76 -7.67 -2.22
N LEU A 101 4.32 -8.69 -2.85
CA LEU A 101 3.73 -10.05 -2.85
C LEU A 101 3.37 -10.58 -1.45
N PRO A 102 4.19 -10.39 -0.39
CA PRO A 102 3.83 -10.87 0.96
C PRO A 102 2.57 -10.22 1.54
N GLU A 103 2.07 -9.10 0.98
CA GLU A 103 0.81 -8.49 1.40
C GLU A 103 -0.40 -9.40 1.12
N LEU A 104 -0.29 -10.37 0.18
CA LEU A 104 -1.32 -11.38 -0.06
C LEU A 104 -1.64 -12.19 1.21
N PHE A 105 -0.67 -12.45 2.07
CA PHE A 105 -0.93 -13.08 3.38
C PHE A 105 -1.68 -12.15 4.34
N CYS A 106 -1.50 -10.83 4.23
CA CYS A 106 -2.30 -9.86 4.98
C CYS A 106 -3.76 -9.84 4.50
N ILE A 107 -3.99 -10.05 3.20
CA ILE A 107 -5.33 -10.18 2.62
C ILE A 107 -5.97 -11.49 3.08
N LEU A 108 -5.27 -12.60 2.98
CA LEU A 108 -5.75 -13.92 3.38
C LEU A 108 -6.13 -13.95 4.88
N THR A 109 -5.36 -13.29 5.74
CA THR A 109 -5.65 -13.18 7.18
C THR A 109 -6.70 -12.11 7.51
N GLY A 110 -7.21 -11.38 6.52
CA GLY A 110 -8.30 -10.41 6.67
C GLY A 110 -7.90 -9.04 7.22
N LYS A 111 -6.61 -8.76 7.32
CA LYS A 111 -6.08 -7.45 7.72
C LYS A 111 -6.16 -6.43 6.57
N MET A 112 -6.07 -6.93 5.33
CA MET A 112 -6.19 -6.17 4.09
C MET A 112 -7.27 -6.77 3.16
N SER A 113 -7.51 -6.10 2.04
CA SER A 113 -8.33 -6.52 0.91
C SER A 113 -7.49 -6.40 -0.37
N ILE A 114 -7.89 -7.04 -1.47
CA ILE A 114 -7.25 -6.81 -2.78
C ILE A 114 -7.46 -5.35 -3.18
N VAL A 115 -8.69 -4.84 -3.06
CA VAL A 115 -9.02 -3.46 -3.43
C VAL A 115 -9.46 -2.66 -2.20
N GLY A 116 -8.87 -1.49 -2.01
CA GLY A 116 -9.17 -0.55 -0.93
C GLY A 116 -8.20 0.63 -0.91
N PRO A 117 -8.39 1.62 -0.04
CA PRO A 117 -7.43 2.68 0.19
C PRO A 117 -6.05 2.13 0.58
N ARG A 118 -4.97 2.66 -0.02
CA ARG A 118 -3.61 2.20 0.31
C ARG A 118 -3.28 2.51 1.77
N PRO A 119 -2.79 1.54 2.59
CA PRO A 119 -2.45 1.79 3.97
C PRO A 119 -1.22 2.71 4.06
N LEU A 120 -1.40 3.91 4.62
CA LEU A 120 -0.33 4.89 4.82
C LEU A 120 0.36 4.65 6.17
N VAL A 121 1.38 5.46 6.51
CA VAL A 121 2.13 5.28 7.76
C VAL A 121 1.30 5.71 8.98
N VAL A 122 1.53 5.04 10.13
CA VAL A 122 0.82 5.32 11.39
C VAL A 122 0.99 6.78 11.84
N SER A 123 2.15 7.37 11.58
CA SER A 123 2.44 8.77 11.92
C SER A 123 1.54 9.80 11.24
N TYR A 124 0.74 9.39 10.24
CA TYR A 124 -0.21 10.28 9.56
C TYR A 124 -1.57 10.36 10.26
N LEU A 125 -1.91 9.41 11.14
CA LEU A 125 -3.21 9.35 11.82
C LEU A 125 -3.63 10.67 12.50
N PRO A 126 -2.75 11.39 13.23
CA PRO A 126 -3.14 12.64 13.88
C PRO A 126 -3.43 13.80 12.93
N TYR A 127 -3.09 13.67 11.64
CA TYR A 127 -3.16 14.75 10.66
C TYR A 127 -4.36 14.66 9.71
N TYR A 128 -5.12 13.56 9.75
CA TYR A 128 -6.37 13.46 8.99
C TYR A 128 -7.45 14.34 9.57
N ASN A 129 -8.17 15.05 8.71
CA ASN A 129 -9.43 15.68 9.10
C ASN A 129 -10.56 14.63 9.21
N ASP A 130 -11.74 15.03 9.69
CA ASP A 130 -12.83 14.10 9.95
C ASP A 130 -13.32 13.41 8.67
N ARG A 131 -13.31 14.07 7.51
CA ARG A 131 -13.67 13.49 6.23
C ARG A 131 -12.63 12.45 5.80
N GLU A 132 -11.36 12.77 5.88
CA GLU A 132 -10.25 11.91 5.47
C GLU A 132 -10.14 10.63 6.31
N LYS A 133 -10.51 10.68 7.60
CA LYS A 133 -10.56 9.49 8.48
C LYS A 133 -11.49 8.40 7.94
N HIS A 134 -12.54 8.74 7.19
CA HIS A 134 -13.45 7.78 6.60
C HIS A 134 -12.77 6.80 5.62
N ARG A 135 -11.56 7.10 5.13
CA ARG A 135 -10.76 6.14 4.38
C ARG A 135 -10.50 4.82 5.14
N HIS A 136 -10.58 4.86 6.47
CA HIS A 136 -10.40 3.70 7.34
C HIS A 136 -11.72 2.95 7.66
N ASP A 137 -12.86 3.35 7.11
CA ASP A 137 -14.15 2.64 7.29
C ASP A 137 -14.16 1.27 6.57
N VAL A 138 -13.25 1.06 5.63
CA VAL A 138 -13.03 -0.21 4.93
C VAL A 138 -11.64 -0.77 5.21
N LYS A 139 -11.40 -2.03 4.81
CA LYS A 139 -10.05 -2.60 4.87
C LYS A 139 -9.14 -1.89 3.87
N PRO A 140 -7.87 -1.63 4.21
CA PRO A 140 -6.89 -1.13 3.24
C PRO A 140 -6.65 -2.15 2.14
N GLY A 141 -6.31 -1.66 0.94
CA GLY A 141 -6.10 -2.47 -0.25
C GLY A 141 -4.65 -2.62 -0.68
N LEU A 142 -4.35 -3.73 -1.36
CA LEU A 142 -3.12 -3.89 -2.15
C LEU A 142 -3.12 -2.90 -3.32
N THR A 143 -4.28 -2.74 -3.96
CA THR A 143 -4.56 -1.69 -4.95
C THR A 143 -5.79 -0.89 -4.57
N GLY A 144 -6.03 0.24 -5.23
CA GLY A 144 -7.15 1.12 -4.93
C GLY A 144 -7.38 2.19 -5.99
N LEU A 145 -8.48 2.93 -5.83
CA LEU A 145 -8.91 3.94 -6.80
C LEU A 145 -7.86 5.05 -6.99
N ALA A 146 -7.27 5.55 -5.91
CA ALA A 146 -6.18 6.53 -5.98
C ALA A 146 -4.94 5.98 -6.71
N GLN A 147 -4.62 4.68 -6.52
CA GLN A 147 -3.46 4.06 -7.15
C GLN A 147 -3.61 3.94 -8.67
N ILE A 148 -4.81 3.68 -9.17
CA ILE A 148 -5.05 3.63 -10.62
C ILE A 148 -5.18 5.00 -11.27
N ASN A 149 -5.41 6.09 -10.50
CA ASN A 149 -5.57 7.44 -11.01
C ASN A 149 -4.32 8.32 -10.89
N GLY A 150 -3.17 7.80 -10.42
CA GLY A 150 -1.93 8.58 -10.42
C GLY A 150 -0.92 8.16 -9.35
N ARG A 151 -1.22 7.18 -8.48
CA ARG A 151 -0.29 6.66 -7.44
C ARG A 151 0.39 7.80 -6.65
N ASN A 152 1.69 8.01 -6.92
CA ASN A 152 2.54 8.94 -6.20
C ASN A 152 2.58 10.35 -6.85
N THR A 153 1.86 10.58 -7.94
CA THR A 153 1.78 11.90 -8.60
C THR A 153 0.61 12.74 -8.13
N LEU A 154 -0.40 12.10 -7.48
CA LEU A 154 -1.57 12.82 -6.95
C LEU A 154 -1.20 13.64 -5.71
N GLN A 155 -1.74 14.86 -5.63
CA GLN A 155 -1.71 15.64 -4.40
C GLN A 155 -2.47 14.91 -3.28
N TRP A 156 -2.22 15.28 -2.02
CA TRP A 156 -2.80 14.57 -0.87
C TRP A 156 -4.32 14.64 -0.85
N GLU A 157 -4.90 15.81 -1.15
CA GLU A 157 -6.34 16.02 -1.22
C GLU A 157 -7.00 15.14 -2.28
N GLU A 158 -6.47 15.14 -3.51
CA GLU A 158 -6.97 14.28 -4.59
C GLU A 158 -6.94 12.80 -4.22
N ARG A 159 -5.83 12.37 -3.59
CA ARG A 159 -5.68 10.98 -3.14
C ARG A 159 -6.75 10.60 -2.14
N PHE A 160 -7.02 11.47 -1.16
CA PHE A 160 -8.05 11.21 -0.16
C PHE A 160 -9.46 11.27 -0.74
N GLU A 161 -9.73 12.17 -1.69
CA GLU A 161 -11.02 12.18 -2.39
C GLU A 161 -11.27 10.86 -3.14
N TYR A 162 -10.30 10.31 -3.86
CA TYR A 162 -10.42 8.98 -4.47
C TYR A 162 -10.61 7.87 -3.43
N ASP A 163 -9.94 7.95 -2.28
CA ASP A 163 -10.13 6.98 -1.20
C ASP A 163 -11.56 7.04 -0.65
N ILE A 164 -12.11 8.25 -0.43
CA ILE A 164 -13.49 8.46 0.06
C ILE A 164 -14.52 8.08 -1.01
N GLU A 165 -14.28 8.41 -2.28
CA GLU A 165 -15.11 7.97 -3.40
C GLU A 165 -15.23 6.44 -3.40
N TYR A 166 -14.12 5.74 -3.25
CA TYR A 166 -14.12 4.28 -3.15
C TYR A 166 -14.94 3.78 -1.96
N VAL A 167 -14.71 4.33 -0.75
CA VAL A 167 -15.43 3.94 0.48
C VAL A 167 -16.96 4.06 0.30
N ASN A 168 -17.41 5.15 -0.31
CA ASN A 168 -18.83 5.42 -0.51
C ASN A 168 -19.46 4.51 -1.58
N ASN A 169 -18.68 4.02 -2.55
CA ASN A 169 -19.18 3.33 -3.73
C ASN A 169 -18.67 1.89 -3.88
N VAL A 170 -18.25 1.25 -2.78
CA VAL A 170 -17.74 -0.15 -2.83
C VAL A 170 -18.73 -1.06 -3.54
N SER A 171 -18.31 -1.63 -4.66
CA SER A 171 -19.13 -2.54 -5.48
C SER A 171 -18.24 -3.49 -6.28
N PHE A 172 -18.79 -4.63 -6.69
CA PHE A 172 -18.08 -5.61 -7.55
C PHE A 172 -17.55 -4.97 -8.83
N LYS A 173 -18.38 -4.15 -9.50
CA LYS A 173 -17.99 -3.44 -10.74
C LYS A 173 -16.81 -2.53 -10.52
N MET A 174 -16.79 -1.79 -9.40
CA MET A 174 -15.69 -0.88 -9.06
C MET A 174 -14.40 -1.65 -8.75
N ASP A 175 -14.48 -2.72 -7.94
CA ASP A 175 -13.33 -3.56 -7.63
C ASP A 175 -12.76 -4.20 -8.89
N LEU A 176 -13.60 -4.76 -9.76
CA LEU A 176 -13.18 -5.36 -11.03
C LEU A 176 -12.48 -4.33 -11.94
N LYS A 177 -13.07 -3.12 -12.07
CA LYS A 177 -12.45 -2.02 -12.80
C LYS A 177 -11.05 -1.70 -12.26
N ILE A 178 -10.91 -1.55 -10.94
CA ILE A 178 -9.63 -1.22 -10.30
C ILE A 178 -8.61 -2.34 -10.55
N ILE A 179 -8.99 -3.60 -10.43
CA ILE A 179 -8.09 -4.74 -10.67
C ILE A 179 -7.58 -4.73 -12.12
N ILE A 180 -8.48 -4.58 -13.10
CA ILE A 180 -8.11 -4.55 -14.53
C ILE A 180 -7.14 -3.41 -14.83
N TYR A 181 -7.41 -2.19 -14.33
CA TYR A 181 -6.52 -1.05 -14.52
C TYR A 181 -5.18 -1.23 -13.80
N THR A 182 -5.17 -1.86 -12.62
CA THR A 182 -3.93 -2.19 -11.90
C THR A 182 -3.05 -3.12 -12.73
N ILE A 183 -3.63 -4.19 -13.27
CA ILE A 183 -2.90 -5.14 -14.13
C ILE A 183 -2.29 -4.39 -15.32
N LYS A 184 -3.07 -3.55 -16.02
CA LYS A 184 -2.58 -2.75 -17.15
C LYS A 184 -1.40 -1.84 -16.75
N LYS A 185 -1.50 -1.13 -15.61
CA LYS A 185 -0.45 -0.23 -15.12
C LYS A 185 0.82 -0.96 -14.70
N VAL A 186 0.69 -2.13 -14.06
CA VAL A 186 1.85 -2.96 -13.69
C VAL A 186 2.61 -3.42 -14.95
N PHE A 187 1.90 -3.88 -15.99
CA PHE A 187 2.54 -4.28 -17.24
C PHE A 187 3.21 -3.12 -17.97
N LYS A 188 2.61 -1.93 -17.95
CA LYS A 188 3.18 -0.73 -18.59
C LYS A 188 4.27 -0.06 -17.76
N ARG A 189 4.45 -0.44 -16.49
CA ARG A 189 5.37 0.20 -15.53
C ARG A 189 5.15 1.70 -15.38
N GLU A 190 3.89 2.15 -15.49
CA GLU A 190 3.52 3.57 -15.37
C GLU A 190 3.51 4.04 -13.90
N ASP A 191 3.79 5.33 -13.68
CA ASP A 191 3.69 6.04 -12.40
C ASP A 191 4.55 5.46 -11.25
N ILE A 192 5.65 4.80 -11.56
CA ILE A 192 6.57 4.26 -10.56
C ILE A 192 7.55 5.36 -10.14
N VAL A 193 7.24 6.05 -9.06
CA VAL A 193 8.18 6.95 -8.39
C VAL A 193 8.88 6.18 -7.28
N LEU A 194 10.20 6.01 -7.39
CA LEU A 194 10.98 5.42 -6.31
C LEU A 194 10.94 6.35 -5.09
N SER A 195 10.70 5.79 -3.90
CA SER A 195 10.77 6.56 -2.65
C SER A 195 12.14 7.22 -2.52
N GLY A 196 12.18 8.50 -2.20
CA GLY A 196 13.40 9.30 -2.13
C GLY A 196 13.57 10.28 -3.30
N THR A 197 13.00 9.99 -4.49
CA THR A 197 12.99 10.92 -5.63
C THR A 197 11.65 11.66 -5.74
N GLY A 198 10.81 11.58 -4.71
CA GLY A 198 9.40 11.95 -4.74
C GLY A 198 9.16 13.45 -4.86
N LYS A 199 8.30 13.82 -5.81
CA LYS A 199 7.77 15.17 -6.02
C LYS A 199 6.81 15.61 -4.90
N ILE A 200 6.36 14.70 -4.01
CA ILE A 200 5.36 14.98 -2.98
C ILE A 200 5.96 14.82 -1.59
N GLU A 201 5.86 15.91 -0.82
CA GLU A 201 6.26 15.97 0.58
C GLU A 201 5.46 14.97 1.44
N ASN A 202 6.04 14.49 2.55
CA ASN A 202 5.33 13.63 3.50
C ASN A 202 4.08 14.34 4.04
N PHE A 203 2.96 13.60 4.15
CA PHE A 203 1.67 14.18 4.52
C PHE A 203 1.68 14.94 5.85
N ASN A 204 2.35 14.44 6.85
CA ASN A 204 2.45 15.11 8.15
C ASN A 204 3.15 16.47 8.06
N ILE A 205 4.18 16.61 7.21
CA ILE A 205 4.87 17.88 6.98
C ILE A 205 3.99 18.81 6.16
N TYR A 206 3.41 18.27 5.07
CA TYR A 206 2.47 19.00 4.22
C TYR A 206 1.31 19.60 5.03
N ARG A 207 0.64 18.78 5.86
CA ARG A 207 -0.50 19.22 6.67
C ARG A 207 -0.12 20.26 7.73
N LYS A 208 1.03 20.13 8.37
CA LYS A 208 1.53 21.15 9.32
C LYS A 208 1.67 22.51 8.65
N LYS A 209 2.31 22.56 7.48
CA LYS A 209 2.46 23.80 6.71
C LYS A 209 1.11 24.40 6.29
N GLN A 210 0.13 23.56 5.93
CA GLN A 210 -1.21 24.00 5.58
C GLN A 210 -1.92 24.64 6.79
N LEU A 211 -1.82 24.03 7.97
CA LEU A 211 -2.42 24.55 9.22
C LEU A 211 -1.77 25.86 9.66
N GLU A 212 -0.44 25.99 9.52
CA GLU A 212 0.28 27.22 9.85
C GLU A 212 -0.09 28.40 8.92
N LYS A 213 -0.40 28.12 7.63
CA LYS A 213 -0.89 29.13 6.69
C LYS A 213 -2.31 29.61 6.98
N ASN A 214 -3.17 28.72 7.47
CA ASN A 214 -4.56 29.06 7.78
C ASN A 214 -4.72 29.82 9.11
N ASN A 215 -3.71 29.80 9.97
CA ASN A 215 -3.67 30.51 11.26
C ASN A 215 -3.01 31.89 11.16
N LYS A 216 -2.57 32.31 9.99
CA LYS A 216 -2.07 33.65 9.67
C LYS A 216 -3.11 34.44 8.88
#